data_8229243fb64b55ef8637edca7998a8dd
#
_entry.id   8229243fb64b55ef8637edca7998a8dd
#
_cell.length_a   1.000
_cell.length_b   1.000
_cell.length_c   1.000
_cell.angle_alpha   90.00
_cell.angle_beta   90.00
_cell.angle_gamma   90.00
#
_symmetry.space_group_name_H-M   'P 1'
#
loop_
_entity.id
_entity.type
_entity.pdbx_description
1 polymer ?
#
loop_
_entity_poly.entity_id
_entity_poly.type
_entity_poly.pdbx_seq_one_letter_code
_entity_poly.pdbx_strand_id
1 'polypeptide(L)'
;MGNSNDGEIVIIGADHNGVALKAKIKERVKELGYRCVDLGPFQASPSVDYVDYARQLGTMIQEGDGDRGILICGTGVGMSIVANKLDGVRAALVHNMESSRKSREHNDADVLCLGSWINDDDANLEIMEAWFAEKFGEYRHVRRIEKIVPHKEETIVLANGVFDILHKGHVELLSFAKSLGGRLVVAINSDRAVRELKGAERPINSEIDRKAVLQAIQCVDEVVIFDDVSPTGLVAELQPQIVVKGGEWTADEVRARDKVPQHIGVKVFPIVAGYSSSNTVHHIREG
;
A
#
# COMPACT_ATOMS: atom_id res chain seq x y z
N MET A 1 -7.34 -20.84 30.04
CA MET A 1 -6.23 -20.30 29.22
C MET A 1 -6.91 -19.61 28.05
N GLY A 2 -6.85 -18.28 27.99
CA GLY A 2 -7.46 -17.53 26.89
C GLY A 2 -6.79 -17.91 25.59
N ASN A 3 -7.58 -18.17 24.53
CA ASN A 3 -7.08 -18.42 23.19
C ASN A 3 -6.25 -17.19 22.75
N SER A 4 -5.00 -17.41 22.38
CA SER A 4 -4.05 -16.37 21.96
C SER A 4 -4.42 -15.67 20.65
N ASN A 5 -5.54 -16.01 20.03
CA ASN A 5 -6.03 -15.51 18.74
C ASN A 5 -7.19 -14.49 18.89
N ASP A 6 -7.53 -14.12 20.15
CA ASP A 6 -8.63 -13.20 20.45
C ASP A 6 -8.29 -11.80 19.89
N GLY A 7 -8.88 -11.46 18.75
CA GLY A 7 -8.69 -10.19 18.07
C GLY A 7 -8.22 -10.28 16.62
N GLU A 8 -7.50 -11.34 16.23
CA GLU A 8 -7.08 -11.51 14.82
C GLU A 8 -8.29 -11.70 13.89
N ILE A 9 -8.27 -10.97 12.78
CA ILE A 9 -9.35 -10.95 11.77
C ILE A 9 -8.95 -11.82 10.58
N VAL A 10 -9.78 -12.84 10.31
CA VAL A 10 -9.65 -13.67 9.10
C VAL A 10 -10.74 -13.29 8.11
N ILE A 11 -10.33 -12.86 6.92
CA ILE A 11 -11.24 -12.52 5.82
C ILE A 11 -11.40 -13.75 4.93
N ILE A 12 -12.63 -14.12 4.58
CA ILE A 12 -12.92 -15.30 3.76
C ILE A 12 -13.73 -14.88 2.55
N GLY A 13 -13.28 -15.28 1.36
CA GLY A 13 -13.97 -15.09 0.08
C GLY A 13 -13.99 -16.38 -0.75
N ALA A 14 -15.00 -16.52 -1.59
CA ALA A 14 -15.07 -17.64 -2.53
C ALA A 14 -15.66 -17.19 -3.87
N ASP A 15 -15.60 -18.07 -4.88
CA ASP A 15 -16.56 -18.04 -5.99
C ASP A 15 -17.74 -18.98 -5.70
N HIS A 16 -18.61 -19.13 -6.69
CA HIS A 16 -19.78 -19.99 -6.58
C HIS A 16 -19.44 -21.48 -6.35
N ASN A 17 -18.26 -21.95 -6.74
CA ASN A 17 -17.80 -23.33 -6.52
C ASN A 17 -17.31 -23.57 -5.08
N GLY A 18 -16.83 -22.51 -4.43
CA GLY A 18 -16.28 -22.57 -3.08
C GLY A 18 -17.30 -22.36 -1.94
N VAL A 19 -18.58 -22.07 -2.22
CA VAL A 19 -19.57 -21.67 -1.21
C VAL A 19 -19.76 -22.70 -0.10
N ALA A 20 -19.88 -23.98 -0.45
CA ALA A 20 -20.09 -25.05 0.52
C ALA A 20 -18.86 -25.23 1.44
N LEU A 21 -17.68 -25.31 0.87
CA LEU A 21 -16.42 -25.41 1.61
C LEU A 21 -16.18 -24.14 2.48
N LYS A 22 -16.48 -22.94 1.94
CA LYS A 22 -16.37 -21.68 2.68
C LYS A 22 -17.21 -21.69 3.97
N ALA A 23 -18.42 -22.22 3.92
CA ALA A 23 -19.29 -22.30 5.09
C ALA A 23 -18.67 -23.16 6.20
N LYS A 24 -18.10 -24.31 5.88
CA LYS A 24 -17.40 -25.20 6.83
C LYS A 24 -16.15 -24.54 7.40
N ILE A 25 -15.31 -23.94 6.53
CA ILE A 25 -14.10 -23.23 6.93
C ILE A 25 -14.42 -22.07 7.87
N LYS A 26 -15.46 -21.27 7.57
CA LYS A 26 -15.90 -20.17 8.40
C LYS A 26 -16.24 -20.60 9.83
N GLU A 27 -16.98 -21.70 9.98
CA GLU A 27 -17.31 -22.22 11.32
C GLU A 27 -16.05 -22.70 12.04
N ARG A 28 -15.15 -23.40 11.34
CA ARG A 28 -13.91 -23.89 11.93
C ARG A 28 -12.96 -22.76 12.35
N VAL A 29 -12.87 -21.68 11.56
CA VAL A 29 -12.09 -20.46 11.90
C VAL A 29 -12.60 -19.83 13.19
N LYS A 30 -13.92 -19.77 13.38
CA LYS A 30 -14.52 -19.26 14.63
C LYS A 30 -14.23 -20.17 15.81
N GLU A 31 -14.32 -21.50 15.64
CA GLU A 31 -13.96 -22.48 16.69
C GLU A 31 -12.49 -22.35 17.13
N LEU A 32 -11.61 -21.97 16.20
CA LEU A 32 -10.20 -21.68 16.49
C LEU A 32 -9.99 -20.33 17.22
N GLY A 33 -11.03 -19.53 17.45
CA GLY A 33 -11.01 -18.30 18.22
C GLY A 33 -10.73 -17.04 17.38
N TYR A 34 -10.79 -17.10 16.05
CA TYR A 34 -10.59 -15.94 15.18
C TYR A 34 -11.91 -15.18 14.93
N ARG A 35 -11.80 -13.87 14.72
CA ARG A 35 -12.88 -13.08 14.15
C ARG A 35 -12.93 -13.32 12.64
N CYS A 36 -14.14 -13.54 12.08
CA CYS A 36 -14.29 -13.90 10.68
C CYS A 36 -15.14 -12.85 9.93
N VAL A 37 -14.59 -12.31 8.85
CA VAL A 37 -15.29 -11.46 7.87
C VAL A 37 -15.54 -12.26 6.60
N ASP A 38 -16.81 -12.45 6.24
CA ASP A 38 -17.23 -13.24 5.08
C ASP A 38 -17.67 -12.31 3.94
N LEU A 39 -16.91 -12.29 2.85
CA LEU A 39 -17.15 -11.44 1.68
C LEU A 39 -18.23 -12.01 0.72
N GLY A 40 -18.67 -13.24 0.94
CA GLY A 40 -19.58 -13.93 0.01
C GLY A 40 -18.84 -14.75 -1.05
N PRO A 41 -19.57 -15.21 -2.12
CA PRO A 41 -21.02 -15.21 -2.21
C PRO A 41 -21.65 -16.14 -1.14
N PHE A 42 -22.92 -15.91 -0.84
CA PHE A 42 -23.67 -16.71 0.14
C PHE A 42 -24.48 -17.83 -0.51
N GLN A 43 -24.53 -17.86 -1.84
CA GLN A 43 -25.21 -18.85 -2.65
C GLN A 43 -24.35 -19.25 -3.85
N ALA A 44 -24.43 -20.50 -4.27
CA ALA A 44 -23.69 -21.02 -5.40
C ALA A 44 -24.26 -20.60 -6.77
N SER A 45 -25.43 -19.98 -6.79
CA SER A 45 -26.12 -19.52 -8.00
C SER A 45 -26.70 -18.12 -7.76
N PRO A 46 -26.57 -17.18 -8.72
CA PRO A 46 -25.87 -17.32 -10.01
C PRO A 46 -24.34 -17.46 -9.85
N SER A 47 -23.65 -17.86 -10.92
CA SER A 47 -22.20 -17.89 -10.93
C SER A 47 -21.63 -16.47 -10.79
N VAL A 48 -20.55 -16.33 -10.04
CA VAL A 48 -19.87 -15.06 -9.79
C VAL A 48 -18.42 -15.14 -10.25
N ASP A 49 -17.81 -13.98 -10.49
CA ASP A 49 -16.41 -13.90 -10.88
C ASP A 49 -15.49 -13.97 -9.65
N TYR A 50 -14.60 -14.96 -9.63
CA TYR A 50 -13.61 -15.14 -8.56
C TYR A 50 -12.67 -13.94 -8.43
N VAL A 51 -12.44 -13.20 -9.50
CA VAL A 51 -11.53 -12.05 -9.54
C VAL A 51 -11.97 -10.96 -8.57
N ASP A 52 -13.28 -10.71 -8.47
CA ASP A 52 -13.83 -9.66 -7.61
C ASP A 52 -13.56 -9.96 -6.13
N TYR A 53 -13.82 -11.20 -5.70
CA TYR A 53 -13.58 -11.62 -4.32
C TYR A 53 -12.10 -11.68 -3.95
N ALA A 54 -11.27 -12.17 -4.87
CA ALA A 54 -9.83 -12.23 -4.65
C ALA A 54 -9.21 -10.83 -4.54
N ARG A 55 -9.67 -9.88 -5.38
CA ARG A 55 -9.24 -8.49 -5.33
C ARG A 55 -9.71 -7.81 -4.06
N GLN A 56 -10.99 -7.97 -3.70
CA GLN A 56 -11.55 -7.36 -2.49
C GLN A 56 -10.81 -7.84 -1.24
N LEU A 57 -10.62 -9.16 -1.07
CA LEU A 57 -9.89 -9.73 0.05
C LEU A 57 -8.44 -9.21 0.09
N GLY A 58 -7.74 -9.28 -1.04
CA GLY A 58 -6.35 -8.84 -1.10
C GLY A 58 -6.18 -7.35 -0.80
N THR A 59 -7.12 -6.49 -1.23
CA THR A 59 -7.13 -5.06 -0.87
C THR A 59 -7.30 -4.87 0.63
N MET A 60 -8.21 -5.59 1.27
CA MET A 60 -8.42 -5.51 2.73
C MET A 60 -7.17 -5.97 3.51
N ILE A 61 -6.47 -7.02 3.05
CA ILE A 61 -5.18 -7.44 3.65
C ILE A 61 -4.13 -6.34 3.46
N GLN A 62 -4.02 -5.76 2.27
CA GLN A 62 -3.09 -4.68 1.96
C GLN A 62 -3.33 -3.42 2.81
N GLU A 63 -4.59 -3.10 3.11
CA GLU A 63 -5.00 -1.93 3.91
C GLU A 63 -4.93 -2.19 5.43
N GLY A 64 -4.73 -3.44 5.85
CA GLY A 64 -4.65 -3.83 7.26
C GLY A 64 -6.01 -4.03 7.93
N ASP A 65 -7.08 -4.18 7.14
CA ASP A 65 -8.44 -4.46 7.63
C ASP A 65 -8.63 -5.93 8.06
N GLY A 66 -7.64 -6.78 7.77
CA GLY A 66 -7.58 -8.16 8.22
C GLY A 66 -6.15 -8.65 8.33
N ASP A 67 -5.93 -9.61 9.24
CA ASP A 67 -4.61 -10.18 9.52
C ASP A 67 -4.28 -11.33 8.59
N ARG A 68 -5.30 -12.09 8.15
CA ARG A 68 -5.19 -13.27 7.29
C ARG A 68 -6.37 -13.39 6.34
N GLY A 69 -6.13 -14.04 5.19
CA GLY A 69 -7.15 -14.30 4.20
C GLY A 69 -7.31 -15.77 3.81
N ILE A 70 -8.53 -16.17 3.45
CA ILE A 70 -8.79 -17.49 2.83
C ILE A 70 -9.62 -17.25 1.56
N LEU A 71 -9.12 -17.74 0.43
CA LEU A 71 -9.76 -17.64 -0.87
C LEU A 71 -10.04 -19.03 -1.44
N ILE A 72 -11.27 -19.25 -1.92
CA ILE A 72 -11.72 -20.56 -2.37
C ILE A 72 -12.39 -20.45 -3.74
N CYS A 73 -11.93 -21.26 -4.70
CA CYS A 73 -12.64 -21.47 -5.96
C CYS A 73 -12.55 -22.95 -6.37
N GLY A 74 -12.86 -23.28 -7.59
CA GLY A 74 -12.76 -24.69 -8.04
C GLY A 74 -11.36 -25.27 -7.86
N THR A 75 -10.31 -24.53 -8.24
CA THR A 75 -8.91 -24.99 -8.17
C THR A 75 -8.01 -24.17 -7.23
N GLY A 76 -8.44 -23.01 -6.78
CA GLY A 76 -7.61 -22.05 -6.05
C GLY A 76 -6.63 -21.24 -6.91
N VAL A 77 -6.34 -21.68 -8.15
CA VAL A 77 -5.31 -21.08 -9.02
C VAL A 77 -5.64 -19.63 -9.35
N GLY A 78 -6.84 -19.36 -9.86
CA GLY A 78 -7.24 -18.00 -10.26
C GLY A 78 -7.23 -17.02 -9.08
N MET A 79 -7.72 -17.45 -7.92
CA MET A 79 -7.69 -16.69 -6.67
C MET A 79 -6.27 -16.32 -6.28
N SER A 80 -5.33 -17.27 -6.30
CA SER A 80 -3.93 -16.99 -5.93
C SER A 80 -3.24 -16.05 -6.91
N ILE A 81 -3.52 -16.16 -8.22
CA ILE A 81 -2.96 -15.24 -9.23
C ILE A 81 -3.42 -13.82 -8.99
N VAL A 82 -4.73 -13.61 -8.74
CA VAL A 82 -5.29 -12.26 -8.53
C VAL A 82 -4.76 -11.64 -7.24
N ALA A 83 -4.81 -12.39 -6.13
CA ALA A 83 -4.36 -11.88 -4.83
C ALA A 83 -2.88 -11.47 -4.86
N ASN A 84 -2.00 -12.25 -5.51
CA ASN A 84 -0.58 -11.93 -5.67
C ASN A 84 -0.28 -10.76 -6.64
N LYS A 85 -1.29 -10.14 -7.26
CA LYS A 85 -1.12 -8.89 -8.01
C LYS A 85 -1.23 -7.64 -7.14
N LEU A 86 -1.58 -7.81 -5.88
CA LEU A 86 -1.67 -6.72 -4.91
C LEU A 86 -0.37 -6.65 -4.10
N ASP A 87 0.16 -5.44 -3.97
CA ASP A 87 1.42 -5.22 -3.28
C ASP A 87 1.32 -5.65 -1.81
N GLY A 88 2.34 -6.40 -1.36
CA GLY A 88 2.42 -6.88 0.02
C GLY A 88 1.61 -8.15 0.31
N VAL A 89 0.72 -8.58 -0.57
CA VAL A 89 -0.05 -9.83 -0.41
C VAL A 89 0.77 -11.03 -0.85
N ARG A 90 0.84 -12.05 0.01
CA ARG A 90 1.50 -13.34 -0.26
C ARG A 90 0.47 -14.46 -0.21
N ALA A 91 -0.19 -14.71 -1.34
CA ALA A 91 -1.22 -15.71 -1.46
C ALA A 91 -0.65 -17.06 -1.91
N ALA A 92 -0.76 -18.06 -1.05
CA ALA A 92 -0.27 -19.40 -1.30
C ALA A 92 -1.38 -20.33 -1.79
N LEU A 93 -1.22 -20.87 -2.99
CA LEU A 93 -2.01 -21.98 -3.47
C LEU A 93 -1.47 -23.29 -2.87
N VAL A 94 -2.29 -23.99 -2.12
CA VAL A 94 -1.90 -25.25 -1.47
C VAL A 94 -2.90 -26.36 -1.71
N HIS A 95 -2.38 -27.61 -1.80
CA HIS A 95 -3.19 -28.79 -2.05
C HIS A 95 -2.93 -29.93 -1.05
N ASN A 96 -2.03 -29.73 -0.11
CA ASN A 96 -1.70 -30.69 0.93
C ASN A 96 -1.11 -30.01 2.17
N MET A 97 -1.05 -30.74 3.27
CA MET A 97 -0.56 -30.22 4.56
C MET A 97 0.89 -29.74 4.52
N GLU A 98 1.75 -30.41 3.74
CA GLU A 98 3.18 -30.02 3.65
C GLU A 98 3.33 -28.65 2.99
N SER A 99 2.70 -28.43 1.81
CA SER A 99 2.71 -27.11 1.15
C SER A 99 2.03 -26.03 2.00
N SER A 100 0.99 -26.39 2.76
CA SER A 100 0.30 -25.51 3.69
C SER A 100 1.26 -24.98 4.76
N ARG A 101 1.90 -25.88 5.52
CA ARG A 101 2.89 -25.52 6.54
C ARG A 101 4.05 -24.70 5.96
N LYS A 102 4.63 -25.18 4.85
CA LYS A 102 5.77 -24.48 4.22
C LYS A 102 5.43 -23.11 3.69
N SER A 103 4.19 -22.87 3.27
CA SER A 103 3.75 -21.54 2.86
C SER A 103 3.80 -20.53 4.02
N ARG A 104 3.51 -20.95 5.25
CA ARG A 104 3.68 -20.12 6.45
C ARG A 104 5.13 -20.07 6.90
N GLU A 105 5.74 -21.23 7.14
CA GLU A 105 7.09 -21.33 7.70
C GLU A 105 8.13 -20.61 6.82
N HIS A 106 8.07 -20.76 5.50
CA HIS A 106 9.09 -20.24 4.59
C HIS A 106 8.74 -18.93 3.92
N ASN A 107 7.44 -18.67 3.66
CA ASN A 107 6.99 -17.55 2.83
C ASN A 107 6.14 -16.55 3.58
N ASP A 108 5.85 -16.80 4.86
CA ASP A 108 4.94 -15.99 5.67
C ASP A 108 3.67 -15.61 4.88
N ALA A 109 3.05 -16.61 4.22
CA ALA A 109 1.86 -16.38 3.41
C ALA A 109 0.72 -15.88 4.28
N ASP A 110 0.16 -14.72 3.93
CA ASP A 110 -0.96 -14.09 4.63
C ASP A 110 -2.32 -14.47 4.07
N VAL A 111 -2.34 -15.05 2.83
CA VAL A 111 -3.56 -15.54 2.20
C VAL A 111 -3.40 -17.01 1.79
N LEU A 112 -4.35 -17.84 2.22
CA LEU A 112 -4.47 -19.24 1.85
C LEU A 112 -5.45 -19.40 0.68
N CYS A 113 -5.03 -20.01 -0.43
CA CYS A 113 -5.90 -20.32 -1.57
C CYS A 113 -6.15 -21.83 -1.68
N LEU A 114 -7.44 -22.22 -1.68
CA LEU A 114 -7.91 -23.59 -1.69
C LEU A 114 -8.76 -23.91 -2.93
N GLY A 115 -8.70 -25.16 -3.36
CA GLY A 115 -9.50 -25.69 -4.47
C GLY A 115 -10.58 -26.66 -3.99
N SER A 116 -11.86 -26.32 -4.15
CA SER A 116 -12.98 -27.19 -3.77
C SER A 116 -13.15 -28.42 -4.66
N TRP A 117 -12.50 -28.46 -5.83
CA TRP A 117 -12.50 -29.60 -6.73
C TRP A 117 -11.28 -30.53 -6.58
N ILE A 118 -10.26 -30.06 -5.85
CA ILE A 118 -8.96 -30.72 -5.76
C ILE A 118 -8.95 -31.73 -4.59
N ASN A 119 -9.46 -31.29 -3.45
CA ASN A 119 -9.56 -32.09 -2.24
C ASN A 119 -11.02 -32.12 -1.78
N ASP A 120 -11.37 -33.14 -1.00
CA ASP A 120 -12.62 -33.10 -0.23
C ASP A 120 -12.58 -32.05 0.88
N ASP A 121 -13.74 -31.82 1.47
CA ASP A 121 -13.88 -30.75 2.47
C ASP A 121 -13.04 -31.02 3.73
N ASP A 122 -12.95 -32.28 4.17
CA ASP A 122 -12.23 -32.69 5.37
C ASP A 122 -10.71 -32.46 5.18
N ALA A 123 -10.17 -32.87 4.04
CA ALA A 123 -8.78 -32.62 3.70
C ALA A 123 -8.48 -31.11 3.59
N ASN A 124 -9.38 -30.29 3.03
CA ASN A 124 -9.23 -28.84 2.99
C ASN A 124 -9.28 -28.21 4.39
N LEU A 125 -10.08 -28.73 5.31
CA LEU A 125 -10.10 -28.27 6.72
C LEU A 125 -8.78 -28.60 7.42
N GLU A 126 -8.24 -29.81 7.26
CA GLU A 126 -6.93 -30.19 7.81
C GLU A 126 -5.80 -29.33 7.26
N ILE A 127 -5.81 -29.03 5.96
CA ILE A 127 -4.85 -28.14 5.29
C ILE A 127 -4.92 -26.74 5.90
N MET A 128 -6.11 -26.20 6.10
CA MET A 128 -6.32 -24.88 6.72
C MET A 128 -5.84 -24.88 8.16
N GLU A 129 -6.16 -25.89 8.97
CA GLU A 129 -5.71 -26.00 10.36
C GLU A 129 -4.18 -26.05 10.46
N ALA A 130 -3.54 -26.83 9.59
CA ALA A 130 -2.09 -26.89 9.52
C ALA A 130 -1.47 -25.52 9.17
N TRP A 131 -2.14 -24.73 8.32
CA TRP A 131 -1.73 -23.37 7.97
C TRP A 131 -1.81 -22.41 9.16
N PHE A 132 -2.91 -22.44 9.92
CA PHE A 132 -3.09 -21.62 11.12
C PHE A 132 -2.14 -21.98 12.26
N ALA A 133 -1.83 -23.26 12.41
CA ALA A 133 -0.93 -23.76 13.46
C ALA A 133 0.54 -23.41 13.21
N GLU A 134 0.92 -23.14 11.95
CA GLU A 134 2.32 -22.92 11.58
C GLU A 134 2.73 -21.46 11.78
N LYS A 135 3.98 -21.27 12.23
CA LYS A 135 4.59 -19.95 12.42
C LYS A 135 5.64 -19.69 11.36
N PHE A 136 5.91 -18.41 11.13
CA PHE A 136 7.00 -18.01 10.25
C PHE A 136 8.35 -18.44 10.84
N GLY A 137 9.17 -19.09 10.02
CA GLY A 137 10.45 -19.69 10.43
C GLY A 137 11.63 -18.71 10.43
N GLU A 138 11.39 -17.39 10.30
CA GLU A 138 12.41 -16.32 10.36
C GLU A 138 13.78 -16.66 9.71
N TYR A 139 14.90 -16.19 10.28
CA TYR A 139 16.28 -16.46 9.85
C TYR A 139 16.51 -16.28 8.33
N ARG A 140 16.90 -17.34 7.62
CA ARG A 140 17.18 -17.31 6.18
C ARG A 140 15.98 -16.94 5.32
N HIS A 141 14.76 -17.07 5.83
CA HIS A 141 13.53 -16.78 5.09
C HIS A 141 13.20 -15.29 5.07
N VAL A 142 13.54 -14.53 6.10
CA VAL A 142 13.37 -13.05 6.17
C VAL A 142 13.92 -12.39 4.91
N ARG A 143 15.20 -12.61 4.61
CA ARG A 143 15.85 -12.04 3.42
C ARG A 143 15.16 -12.43 2.09
N ARG A 144 14.50 -13.58 2.04
CA ARG A 144 13.79 -14.03 0.83
C ARG A 144 12.46 -13.31 0.69
N ILE A 145 11.73 -13.14 1.79
CA ILE A 145 10.46 -12.41 1.82
C ILE A 145 10.68 -10.93 1.50
N GLU A 146 11.71 -10.31 2.05
CA GLU A 146 12.10 -8.95 1.71
C GLU A 146 12.29 -8.73 0.20
N LYS A 147 12.71 -9.77 -0.53
CA LYS A 147 12.86 -9.73 -1.99
C LYS A 147 11.58 -10.02 -2.78
N ILE A 148 10.54 -10.60 -2.15
CA ILE A 148 9.24 -10.81 -2.79
C ILE A 148 8.46 -9.51 -2.84
N VAL A 149 8.53 -8.71 -1.79
CA VAL A 149 7.98 -7.36 -1.79
C VAL A 149 8.80 -6.54 -2.78
N PRO A 150 8.20 -5.89 -3.78
CA PRO A 150 8.93 -4.94 -4.62
C PRO A 150 9.71 -4.03 -3.67
N HIS A 151 11.03 -3.97 -3.83
CA HIS A 151 11.87 -3.24 -2.89
C HIS A 151 11.31 -1.83 -2.75
N LYS A 152 10.82 -1.47 -1.56
CA LYS A 152 10.53 -0.06 -1.27
C LYS A 152 11.71 0.83 -1.66
N GLU A 153 12.93 0.27 -1.61
CA GLU A 153 14.15 0.93 -2.04
C GLU A 153 14.17 1.32 -3.53
N GLU A 154 13.47 0.56 -4.40
CA GLU A 154 13.36 0.88 -5.83
C GLU A 154 12.16 1.79 -6.13
N THR A 155 11.21 1.91 -5.19
CA THR A 155 10.04 2.76 -5.38
C THR A 155 10.43 4.22 -5.21
N ILE A 156 10.48 4.95 -6.33
CA ILE A 156 10.72 6.38 -6.34
C ILE A 156 9.41 7.11 -6.02
N VAL A 157 9.43 7.89 -4.97
CA VAL A 157 8.35 8.80 -4.60
C VAL A 157 8.79 10.22 -4.92
N LEU A 158 8.02 10.93 -5.73
CA LEU A 158 8.27 12.33 -6.08
C LEU A 158 7.32 13.23 -5.30
N ALA A 159 7.86 14.07 -4.43
CA ALA A 159 7.12 15.15 -3.79
C ALA A 159 7.57 16.49 -4.38
N ASN A 160 6.64 17.33 -4.87
CA ASN A 160 7.01 18.62 -5.42
C ASN A 160 6.34 19.80 -4.73
N GLY A 161 7.08 20.90 -4.61
CA GLY A 161 6.61 22.13 -3.99
C GLY A 161 7.64 23.25 -4.00
N VAL A 162 7.26 24.42 -3.51
CA VAL A 162 8.19 25.54 -3.39
C VAL A 162 9.12 25.40 -2.18
N PHE A 163 8.60 24.91 -1.05
CA PHE A 163 9.32 24.72 0.21
C PHE A 163 10.15 25.93 0.66
N ASP A 164 9.58 27.14 0.54
CA ASP A 164 10.30 28.39 0.79
C ASP A 164 10.63 28.61 2.27
N ILE A 165 9.61 28.50 3.12
CA ILE A 165 9.76 28.54 4.58
C ILE A 165 9.27 27.23 5.14
N LEU A 166 10.20 26.39 5.61
CA LEU A 166 9.86 25.10 6.18
C LEU A 166 9.13 25.25 7.51
N HIS A 167 8.13 24.40 7.69
CA HIS A 167 7.35 24.26 8.91
C HIS A 167 6.93 22.81 9.11
N LYS A 168 6.36 22.48 10.27
CA LYS A 168 5.93 21.14 10.66
C LYS A 168 5.12 20.42 9.56
N GLY A 169 4.18 21.13 8.91
CA GLY A 169 3.36 20.56 7.84
C GLY A 169 4.18 20.03 6.65
N HIS A 170 5.31 20.69 6.30
CA HIS A 170 6.22 20.18 5.29
C HIS A 170 6.94 18.89 5.76
N VAL A 171 7.37 18.84 7.02
CA VAL A 171 8.05 17.65 7.59
C VAL A 171 7.11 16.47 7.61
N GLU A 172 5.85 16.65 8.00
CA GLU A 172 4.83 15.60 8.00
C GLU A 172 4.52 15.11 6.57
N LEU A 173 4.38 16.02 5.60
CA LEU A 173 4.24 15.69 4.18
C LEU A 173 5.41 14.82 3.68
N LEU A 174 6.65 15.23 3.96
CA LEU A 174 7.84 14.52 3.51
C LEU A 174 8.00 13.15 4.19
N SER A 175 7.68 13.06 5.49
CA SER A 175 7.65 11.80 6.22
C SER A 175 6.59 10.83 5.67
N PHE A 176 5.39 11.35 5.38
CA PHE A 176 4.35 10.58 4.70
C PHE A 176 4.82 10.10 3.32
N ALA A 177 5.39 11.00 2.49
CA ALA A 177 5.90 10.64 1.18
C ALA A 177 6.98 9.54 1.28
N LYS A 178 7.93 9.64 2.21
CA LYS A 178 8.96 8.62 2.45
C LYS A 178 8.37 7.27 2.86
N SER A 179 7.27 7.25 3.61
CA SER A 179 6.63 5.99 4.03
C SER A 179 6.05 5.18 2.86
N LEU A 180 5.80 5.84 1.71
CA LEU A 180 5.21 5.21 0.53
C LEU A 180 6.25 4.51 -0.37
N GLY A 181 7.55 4.77 -0.19
CA GLY A 181 8.59 4.18 -1.03
C GLY A 181 9.99 4.24 -0.43
N GLY A 182 10.95 3.60 -1.09
CA GLY A 182 12.34 3.54 -0.63
C GLY A 182 13.13 4.81 -0.89
N ARG A 183 12.90 5.49 -2.02
CA ARG A 183 13.61 6.71 -2.43
C ARG A 183 12.66 7.88 -2.56
N LEU A 184 12.81 8.88 -1.68
CA LEU A 184 12.08 10.14 -1.76
C LEU A 184 12.89 11.19 -2.50
N VAL A 185 12.42 11.59 -3.67
CA VAL A 185 12.93 12.72 -4.44
C VAL A 185 12.03 13.92 -4.19
N VAL A 186 12.61 15.01 -3.69
CA VAL A 186 11.89 16.27 -3.49
C VAL A 186 12.23 17.23 -4.62
N ALA A 187 11.25 17.61 -5.42
CA ALA A 187 11.41 18.57 -6.51
C ALA A 187 10.99 19.97 -6.06
N ILE A 188 11.90 20.94 -6.17
CA ILE A 188 11.62 22.34 -5.85
C ILE A 188 11.71 23.21 -7.09
N ASN A 189 10.77 24.15 -7.20
CA ASN A 189 10.80 25.11 -8.29
C ASN A 189 12.01 26.06 -8.14
N SER A 190 12.65 26.43 -9.25
CA SER A 190 13.68 27.46 -9.30
C SER A 190 13.14 28.80 -8.78
N ASP A 191 14.02 29.71 -8.42
CA ASP A 191 13.62 31.06 -8.00
C ASP A 191 12.84 31.80 -9.09
N ARG A 192 13.21 31.56 -10.36
CA ARG A 192 12.46 32.10 -11.51
C ARG A 192 11.02 31.57 -11.52
N ALA A 193 10.87 30.27 -11.46
CA ALA A 193 9.55 29.63 -11.49
C ALA A 193 8.70 30.02 -10.26
N VAL A 194 9.30 30.20 -9.10
CA VAL A 194 8.59 30.68 -7.89
C VAL A 194 8.08 32.12 -8.07
N ARG A 195 8.87 33.02 -8.67
CA ARG A 195 8.42 34.38 -8.97
C ARG A 195 7.22 34.41 -9.91
N GLU A 196 7.24 33.53 -10.89
CA GLU A 196 6.10 33.35 -11.82
C GLU A 196 4.84 32.84 -11.11
N LEU A 197 4.99 31.90 -10.17
CA LEU A 197 3.89 31.29 -9.42
C LEU A 197 3.31 32.18 -8.32
N LYS A 198 4.17 32.94 -7.59
CA LYS A 198 3.83 33.58 -6.33
C LYS A 198 4.14 35.10 -6.27
N GLY A 199 4.62 35.67 -7.38
CA GLY A 199 4.96 37.08 -7.46
C GLY A 199 6.43 37.38 -7.15
N ALA A 200 6.85 38.61 -7.50
CA ALA A 200 8.26 39.04 -7.49
C ALA A 200 8.92 39.03 -6.10
N GLU A 201 8.15 39.10 -5.02
CA GLU A 201 8.64 39.09 -3.63
C GLU A 201 8.90 37.67 -3.08
N ARG A 202 8.73 36.65 -3.90
CA ARG A 202 8.97 35.26 -3.54
C ARG A 202 9.95 34.63 -4.53
N PRO A 203 10.77 33.65 -4.13
CA PRO A 203 10.85 33.08 -2.77
C PRO A 203 11.58 34.02 -1.79
N ILE A 204 11.46 33.75 -0.50
CA ILE A 204 12.24 34.41 0.57
C ILE A 204 13.66 33.82 0.61
N ASN A 205 13.74 32.48 0.56
CA ASN A 205 15.02 31.74 0.54
C ASN A 205 15.36 31.34 -0.90
N SER A 206 16.64 31.49 -1.28
CA SER A 206 17.11 31.08 -2.60
C SER A 206 16.89 29.57 -2.84
N GLU A 207 16.81 29.16 -4.10
CA GLU A 207 16.68 27.73 -4.46
C GLU A 207 17.83 26.90 -3.88
N ILE A 208 19.04 27.47 -3.77
CA ILE A 208 20.20 26.79 -3.20
C ILE A 208 20.00 26.57 -1.70
N ASP A 209 19.55 27.60 -0.97
CA ASP A 209 19.29 27.50 0.48
C ASP A 209 18.13 26.52 0.76
N ARG A 210 17.05 26.61 -0.01
CA ARG A 210 15.90 25.69 0.09
C ARG A 210 16.34 24.24 -0.15
N LYS A 211 17.18 24.00 -1.16
CA LYS A 211 17.77 22.69 -1.44
C LYS A 211 18.61 22.20 -0.27
N ALA A 212 19.52 23.04 0.25
CA ALA A 212 20.41 22.66 1.34
C ALA A 212 19.62 22.24 2.61
N VAL A 213 18.59 23.03 2.97
CA VAL A 213 17.75 22.72 4.14
C VAL A 213 16.95 21.43 3.95
N LEU A 214 16.39 21.19 2.77
CA LEU A 214 15.66 19.96 2.47
C LEU A 214 16.57 18.73 2.48
N GLN A 215 17.79 18.83 1.96
CA GLN A 215 18.78 17.74 2.00
C GLN A 215 19.20 17.34 3.41
N ALA A 216 19.06 18.24 4.40
CA ALA A 216 19.35 17.94 5.80
C ALA A 216 18.19 17.22 6.52
N ILE A 217 17.03 17.05 5.87
CA ILE A 217 15.90 16.32 6.44
C ILE A 217 16.11 14.82 6.26
N GLN A 218 16.15 14.08 7.35
CA GLN A 218 16.49 12.65 7.40
C GLN A 218 15.69 11.77 6.43
N CYS A 219 14.42 12.08 6.15
CA CYS A 219 13.57 11.30 5.27
C CYS A 219 13.73 11.63 3.78
N VAL A 220 14.54 12.63 3.41
CA VAL A 220 14.77 13.08 2.03
C VAL A 220 16.04 12.43 1.48
N ASP A 221 15.93 11.68 0.39
CA ASP A 221 17.08 11.01 -0.23
C ASP A 221 17.73 11.91 -1.30
N GLU A 222 16.94 12.72 -2.00
CA GLU A 222 17.44 13.59 -3.05
C GLU A 222 16.59 14.86 -3.20
N VAL A 223 17.23 15.97 -3.57
CA VAL A 223 16.54 17.23 -3.91
C VAL A 223 16.94 17.69 -5.30
N VAL A 224 15.95 17.88 -6.18
CA VAL A 224 16.12 18.35 -7.55
C VAL A 224 15.48 19.73 -7.71
N ILE A 225 16.21 20.65 -8.34
CA ILE A 225 15.68 21.97 -8.74
C ILE A 225 15.21 21.84 -10.19
N PHE A 226 13.98 22.29 -10.47
CA PHE A 226 13.44 22.35 -11.83
C PHE A 226 12.91 23.74 -12.15
N ASP A 227 13.05 24.15 -13.42
CA ASP A 227 12.82 25.55 -13.83
C ASP A 227 11.43 25.79 -14.44
N ASP A 228 10.55 24.82 -14.40
CA ASP A 228 9.17 24.90 -14.89
C ASP A 228 8.17 25.20 -13.75
N VAL A 229 7.02 25.72 -14.10
CA VAL A 229 5.89 25.93 -13.16
C VAL A 229 5.28 24.58 -12.71
N SER A 230 5.29 23.59 -13.58
CA SER A 230 4.77 22.24 -13.33
C SER A 230 5.90 21.21 -13.41
N PRO A 231 5.91 20.15 -12.60
CA PRO A 231 6.93 19.10 -12.63
C PRO A 231 6.76 18.12 -13.80
N THR A 232 5.95 18.43 -14.81
CA THR A 232 5.61 17.54 -15.94
C THR A 232 6.85 16.96 -16.63
N GLY A 233 7.86 17.76 -16.93
CA GLY A 233 9.12 17.31 -17.54
C GLY A 233 9.88 16.35 -16.63
N LEU A 234 9.98 16.68 -15.35
CA LEU A 234 10.66 15.87 -14.35
C LEU A 234 9.92 14.54 -14.08
N VAL A 235 8.58 14.52 -14.08
CA VAL A 235 7.79 13.28 -13.98
C VAL A 235 8.10 12.37 -15.17
N ALA A 236 8.19 12.92 -16.38
CA ALA A 236 8.51 12.15 -17.58
C ALA A 236 9.95 11.59 -17.58
N GLU A 237 10.90 12.32 -17.04
CA GLU A 237 12.30 11.91 -16.92
C GLU A 237 12.54 10.87 -15.82
N LEU A 238 12.02 11.17 -14.61
CA LEU A 238 12.26 10.36 -13.41
C LEU A 238 11.42 9.08 -13.38
N GLN A 239 10.26 9.07 -14.06
CA GLN A 239 9.31 7.96 -14.06
C GLN A 239 9.01 7.43 -12.64
N PRO A 240 8.61 8.29 -11.68
CA PRO A 240 8.35 7.86 -10.31
C PRO A 240 7.16 6.89 -10.27
N GLN A 241 7.11 6.00 -9.30
CA GLN A 241 5.97 5.12 -9.09
C GLN A 241 4.83 5.88 -8.39
N ILE A 242 5.16 6.88 -7.58
CA ILE A 242 4.18 7.66 -6.83
C ILE A 242 4.55 9.15 -6.87
N VAL A 243 3.54 10.00 -7.14
CA VAL A 243 3.62 11.45 -6.98
C VAL A 243 2.83 11.86 -5.75
N VAL A 244 3.45 12.64 -4.86
CA VAL A 244 2.82 13.17 -3.64
C VAL A 244 2.68 14.68 -3.75
N LYS A 245 1.47 15.18 -3.47
CA LYS A 245 1.16 16.61 -3.43
C LYS A 245 0.57 17.00 -2.07
N GLY A 246 1.05 18.07 -1.48
CA GLY A 246 0.42 18.67 -0.30
C GLY A 246 -0.65 19.67 -0.71
N GLY A 247 -1.77 19.71 -0.01
CA GLY A 247 -2.82 20.71 -0.23
C GLY A 247 -4.23 20.12 -0.32
N GLU A 248 -5.17 21.00 -0.69
CA GLU A 248 -6.59 20.67 -0.87
C GLU A 248 -6.86 20.30 -2.34
N TRP A 249 -6.16 19.31 -2.83
CA TRP A 249 -6.30 18.77 -4.19
C TRP A 249 -6.99 17.42 -4.17
N THR A 250 -7.68 17.09 -5.24
CA THR A 250 -7.99 15.69 -5.55
C THR A 250 -6.86 15.06 -6.36
N ALA A 251 -6.75 13.75 -6.34
CA ALA A 251 -5.75 13.04 -7.15
C ALA A 251 -5.90 13.32 -8.65
N ASP A 252 -7.14 13.48 -9.12
CA ASP A 252 -7.45 13.78 -10.52
C ASP A 252 -7.03 15.19 -10.92
N GLU A 253 -7.20 16.19 -10.05
CA GLU A 253 -6.72 17.57 -10.28
C GLU A 253 -5.20 17.61 -10.37
N VAL A 254 -4.49 16.92 -9.46
CA VAL A 254 -3.02 16.80 -9.51
C VAL A 254 -2.60 16.13 -10.82
N ARG A 255 -3.26 15.05 -11.20
CA ARG A 255 -2.98 14.31 -12.42
C ARG A 255 -3.15 15.16 -13.68
N ALA A 256 -4.25 15.91 -13.75
CA ALA A 256 -4.53 16.79 -14.88
C ALA A 256 -3.54 17.96 -14.97
N ARG A 257 -3.25 18.63 -13.84
CA ARG A 257 -2.37 19.78 -13.77
C ARG A 257 -0.92 19.44 -14.08
N ASP A 258 -0.38 18.40 -13.44
CA ASP A 258 1.02 18.01 -13.51
C ASP A 258 1.27 16.96 -14.61
N LYS A 259 0.23 16.65 -15.44
CA LYS A 259 0.23 15.66 -16.54
C LYS A 259 0.80 14.30 -16.13
N VAL A 260 0.43 13.82 -14.93
CA VAL A 260 0.92 12.55 -14.39
C VAL A 260 0.27 11.38 -15.14
N PRO A 261 1.04 10.46 -15.75
CA PRO A 261 0.51 9.28 -16.46
C PRO A 261 -0.37 8.40 -15.57
N GLN A 262 -1.31 7.67 -16.18
CA GLN A 262 -2.29 6.84 -15.43
C GLN A 262 -1.66 5.70 -14.62
N HIS A 263 -0.52 5.18 -15.06
CA HIS A 263 0.19 4.11 -14.36
C HIS A 263 0.98 4.59 -13.13
N ILE A 264 1.15 5.91 -12.94
CA ILE A 264 1.82 6.49 -11.77
C ILE A 264 0.77 6.80 -10.70
N GLY A 265 0.98 6.31 -9.49
CA GLY A 265 0.13 6.59 -8.34
C GLY A 265 0.15 8.07 -7.96
N VAL A 266 -0.99 8.66 -7.60
CA VAL A 266 -1.06 10.01 -7.06
C VAL A 266 -1.63 9.95 -5.65
N LYS A 267 -0.91 10.53 -4.69
CA LYS A 267 -1.35 10.66 -3.30
C LYS A 267 -1.37 12.13 -2.89
N VAL A 268 -2.41 12.53 -2.19
CA VAL A 268 -2.55 13.89 -1.68
C VAL A 268 -2.43 13.87 -0.16
N PHE A 269 -1.57 14.71 0.36
CA PHE A 269 -1.42 14.90 1.80
C PHE A 269 -2.20 16.14 2.22
N PRO A 270 -3.11 16.05 3.20
CA PRO A 270 -3.96 17.18 3.60
C PRO A 270 -3.13 18.29 4.23
N ILE A 271 -3.67 19.52 4.20
CA ILE A 271 -3.05 20.66 4.90
C ILE A 271 -3.08 20.40 6.41
N VAL A 272 -1.92 20.55 7.05
CA VAL A 272 -1.82 20.52 8.51
C VAL A 272 -2.33 21.84 9.07
N ALA A 273 -3.40 21.80 9.85
CA ALA A 273 -4.03 22.98 10.40
C ALA A 273 -3.02 23.88 11.17
N GLY A 274 -3.07 25.19 10.93
CA GLY A 274 -2.20 26.17 11.58
C GLY A 274 -0.82 26.37 10.92
N TYR A 275 -0.49 25.61 9.86
CA TYR A 275 0.81 25.72 9.19
C TYR A 275 0.67 26.15 7.73
N SER A 276 1.20 27.33 7.41
CA SER A 276 1.25 27.88 6.04
C SER A 276 2.42 28.86 5.93
N SER A 277 3.29 28.64 4.94
CA SER A 277 4.40 29.58 4.66
C SER A 277 3.89 31.00 4.36
N SER A 278 2.72 31.12 3.70
CA SER A 278 2.12 32.45 3.40
C SER A 278 1.65 33.14 4.67
N ASN A 279 0.99 32.44 5.59
CA ASN A 279 0.54 32.97 6.87
C ASN A 279 1.75 33.38 7.74
N THR A 280 2.83 32.59 7.73
CA THR A 280 4.06 32.93 8.47
C THR A 280 4.66 34.25 7.99
N VAL A 281 4.77 34.43 6.65
CA VAL A 281 5.26 35.70 6.08
C VAL A 281 4.36 36.88 6.43
N HIS A 282 3.03 36.67 6.37
CA HIS A 282 2.06 37.69 6.73
C HIS A 282 2.23 38.15 8.21
N HIS A 283 2.29 37.18 9.13
CA HIS A 283 2.52 37.47 10.55
C HIS A 283 3.83 38.22 10.83
N ILE A 284 4.92 37.87 10.13
CA ILE A 284 6.20 38.55 10.29
C ILE A 284 6.15 40.02 9.77
N ARG A 285 5.32 40.31 8.76
CA ARG A 285 5.19 41.63 8.17
C ARG A 285 4.25 42.57 8.95
N GLU A 286 3.29 42.01 9.66
CA GLU A 286 2.27 42.80 10.40
C GLU A 286 2.54 42.90 11.91
N GLY A 287 3.46 42.11 12.45
CA GLY A 287 3.88 42.17 13.87
C GLY A 287 5.14 42.92 14.07
#